data_369b95c72efc9f27f564a584ae278758
#
_entry.id   369b95c72efc9f27f564a584ae278758
#
_cell.length_a   1.000
_cell.length_b   1.000
_cell.length_c   1.000
_cell.angle_alpha   90.00
_cell.angle_beta   90.00
_cell.angle_gamma   90.00
#
_symmetry.space_group_name_H-M   'P 1'
#
loop_
_entity.id
_entity.type
_entity.pdbx_description
1 polymer ?
#
loop_
_entity_poly.entity_id
_entity_poly.type
_entity_poly.pdbx_seq_one_letter_code
_entity_poly.pdbx_strand_id
1 'polypeptide(L)'
;MKKIEVVAAIIHDEKERIFATQRGYGDFKDGWEFPGGKMEPGESPEEALKREIMEELDTKIVVERLVQTVDFDYPKFHLTMHCFWCLVENGSLTLKEHEAARWLSKEQLESIDWLPADKVVVDELIAQSSWVAEGDVV
;
A
#
# COMPACT_ATOMS: atom_id res chain seq x y z
N MET A 1 9.70 17.51 15.36
CA MET A 1 9.66 16.13 14.82
C MET A 1 9.63 16.20 13.31
N LYS A 2 10.42 15.34 12.66
CA LYS A 2 10.43 15.24 11.20
C LYS A 2 9.09 14.73 10.70
N LYS A 3 8.59 15.32 9.62
CA LYS A 3 7.35 14.88 8.96
C LYS A 3 7.67 14.24 7.62
N ILE A 4 7.13 13.05 7.40
CA ILE A 4 7.32 12.29 6.16
C ILE A 4 5.95 12.04 5.55
N GLU A 5 5.80 12.37 4.27
CA GLU A 5 4.56 12.11 3.54
C GLU A 5 4.81 11.04 2.49
N VAL A 6 4.01 9.98 2.54
CA VAL A 6 4.15 8.82 1.64
C VAL A 6 2.81 8.45 1.03
N VAL A 7 2.89 7.63 -0.01
CA VAL A 7 1.73 7.04 -0.68
C VAL A 7 1.86 5.53 -0.64
N ALA A 8 0.74 4.84 -0.60
CA ALA A 8 0.72 3.38 -0.58
C ALA A 8 -0.38 2.85 -1.48
N ALA A 9 -0.06 1.77 -2.20
CA ALA A 9 -0.99 1.14 -3.13
C ALA A 9 -1.60 -0.12 -2.49
N ILE A 10 -2.93 -0.12 -2.37
CA ILE A 10 -3.69 -1.29 -1.99
C ILE A 10 -4.07 -1.97 -3.31
N ILE A 11 -3.15 -2.77 -3.83
CA ILE A 11 -3.33 -3.43 -5.13
C ILE A 11 -4.20 -4.67 -4.92
N HIS A 12 -5.35 -4.70 -5.60
CA HIS A 12 -6.27 -5.82 -5.48
C HIS A 12 -6.48 -6.50 -6.83
N ASP A 13 -6.95 -7.73 -6.78
CA ASP A 13 -7.19 -8.55 -7.97
C ASP A 13 -8.65 -9.02 -8.05
N GLU A 14 -8.97 -9.79 -9.09
CA GLU A 14 -10.31 -10.32 -9.34
C GLU A 14 -10.77 -11.33 -8.28
N LYS A 15 -9.83 -11.88 -7.50
CA LYS A 15 -10.13 -12.84 -6.44
C LYS A 15 -10.26 -12.19 -5.08
N GLU A 16 -10.36 -10.85 -5.05
CA GLU A 16 -10.44 -10.07 -3.82
C GLU A 16 -9.24 -10.31 -2.89
N ARG A 17 -8.05 -10.40 -3.49
CA ARG A 17 -6.79 -10.50 -2.74
C ARG A 17 -6.05 -9.18 -2.82
N ILE A 18 -5.25 -8.92 -1.80
CA ILE A 18 -4.44 -7.71 -1.69
C ILE A 18 -2.96 -8.08 -1.71
N PHE A 19 -2.18 -7.31 -2.46
CA PHE A 19 -0.75 -7.53 -2.63
C PHE A 19 0.01 -6.82 -1.50
N ALA A 20 0.86 -7.58 -0.80
CA ALA A 20 1.69 -7.06 0.28
C ALA A 20 3.15 -7.43 0.01
N THR A 21 4.06 -6.57 0.47
CA THR A 21 5.50 -6.78 0.29
C THR A 21 6.19 -6.76 1.65
N GLN A 22 7.28 -7.55 1.77
CA GLN A 22 8.08 -7.61 2.98
C GLN A 22 9.34 -6.78 2.78
N ARG A 23 9.61 -5.90 3.74
CA ARG A 23 10.78 -5.01 3.66
C ARG A 23 12.07 -5.82 3.85
N GLY A 24 13.01 -5.69 2.90
CA GLY A 24 14.23 -6.48 2.88
C GLY A 24 15.43 -5.84 3.57
N TYR A 25 15.35 -4.56 3.96
CA TYR A 25 16.49 -3.85 4.57
C TYR A 25 16.01 -2.65 5.39
N GLY A 26 16.94 -2.06 6.12
CA GLY A 26 16.70 -0.82 6.85
C GLY A 26 15.88 -0.99 8.12
N ASP A 27 15.32 0.10 8.58
CA ASP A 27 14.43 0.12 9.74
C ASP A 27 13.18 -0.70 9.44
N PHE A 28 12.73 -1.48 10.41
CA PHE A 28 11.58 -2.36 10.29
C PHE A 28 11.76 -3.48 9.25
N LYS A 29 13.01 -3.92 9.04
CA LYS A 29 13.30 -5.08 8.19
C LYS A 29 12.41 -6.25 8.61
N ASP A 30 11.95 -7.03 7.63
CA ASP A 30 11.03 -8.16 7.75
C ASP A 30 9.57 -7.79 8.06
N GLY A 31 9.27 -6.50 8.28
CA GLY A 31 7.89 -6.04 8.41
C GLY A 31 7.18 -6.02 7.06
N TRP A 32 5.89 -6.30 7.10
CA TRP A 32 5.06 -6.27 5.89
C TRP A 32 4.41 -4.92 5.70
N GLU A 33 4.27 -4.50 4.45
CA GLU A 33 3.73 -3.20 4.10
C GLU A 33 3.04 -3.23 2.74
N PHE A 34 2.23 -2.22 2.47
CA PHE A 34 1.72 -2.00 1.12
C PHE A 34 2.81 -1.28 0.32
N PRO A 35 3.01 -1.65 -0.96
CA PRO A 35 4.05 -0.99 -1.77
C PRO A 35 3.73 0.48 -1.98
N GLY A 36 4.77 1.30 -2.07
CA GLY A 36 4.66 2.75 -2.24
C GLY A 36 5.96 3.43 -1.86
N GLY A 37 5.89 4.69 -1.50
CA GLY A 37 7.08 5.43 -1.12
C GLY A 37 6.81 6.92 -0.89
N LYS A 38 7.89 7.69 -0.78
CA LYS A 38 7.83 9.11 -0.46
C LYS A 38 7.33 9.93 -1.65
N MET A 39 6.50 10.93 -1.36
CA MET A 39 6.11 11.92 -2.35
C MET A 39 7.29 12.86 -2.62
N GLU A 40 7.42 13.29 -3.87
CA GLU A 40 8.38 14.31 -4.26
C GLU A 40 7.68 15.67 -4.35
N PRO A 41 8.42 16.79 -4.19
CA PRO A 41 7.82 18.12 -4.28
C PRO A 41 7.07 18.31 -5.60
N GLY A 42 5.85 18.84 -5.51
CA GLY A 42 5.04 19.14 -6.69
C GLY A 42 4.23 17.98 -7.23
N GLU A 43 4.40 16.77 -6.70
CA GLU A 43 3.59 15.63 -7.12
C GLU A 43 2.24 15.60 -6.40
N SER A 44 1.19 15.19 -7.10
CA SER A 44 -0.03 14.76 -6.45
C SER A 44 0.19 13.36 -5.86
N PRO A 45 -0.62 12.93 -4.88
CA PRO A 45 -0.51 11.57 -4.36
C PRO A 45 -0.61 10.49 -5.44
N GLU A 46 -1.52 10.65 -6.39
CA GLU A 46 -1.71 9.69 -7.48
C GLU A 46 -0.49 9.61 -8.40
N GLU A 47 0.10 10.76 -8.73
CA GLU A 47 1.32 10.81 -9.54
C GLU A 47 2.49 10.14 -8.83
N ALA A 48 2.66 10.43 -7.54
CA ALA A 48 3.71 9.84 -6.73
C ALA A 48 3.54 8.32 -6.67
N LEU A 49 2.32 7.85 -6.49
CA LEU A 49 2.05 6.42 -6.38
C LEU A 49 2.36 5.68 -7.68
N LYS A 50 1.96 6.23 -8.82
CA LYS A 50 2.26 5.62 -10.13
C LYS A 50 3.77 5.55 -10.36
N ARG A 51 4.49 6.61 -9.99
CA ARG A 51 5.96 6.66 -10.12
C ARG A 51 6.62 5.62 -9.22
N GLU A 52 6.23 5.57 -7.94
CA GLU A 52 6.81 4.65 -6.97
C GLU A 52 6.60 3.19 -7.37
N ILE A 53 5.40 2.84 -7.83
CA ILE A 53 5.13 1.45 -8.22
C ILE A 53 5.89 1.07 -9.49
N MET A 54 6.06 2.01 -10.42
CA MET A 54 6.91 1.77 -11.60
C MET A 54 8.36 1.56 -11.19
N GLU A 55 8.87 2.37 -10.27
CA GLU A 55 10.26 2.25 -9.82
C GLU A 55 10.51 0.97 -9.02
N GLU A 56 9.60 0.62 -8.12
CA GLU A 56 9.80 -0.52 -7.21
C GLU A 56 9.40 -1.87 -7.79
N LEU A 57 8.36 -1.90 -8.61
CA LEU A 57 7.76 -3.16 -9.06
C LEU A 57 7.70 -3.31 -10.59
N ASP A 58 8.22 -2.32 -11.32
CA ASP A 58 8.19 -2.30 -12.79
C ASP A 58 6.77 -2.55 -13.32
N THR A 59 5.79 -1.90 -12.72
CA THR A 59 4.38 -2.16 -12.96
C THR A 59 3.63 -0.85 -13.13
N LYS A 60 2.78 -0.79 -14.15
CA LYS A 60 1.88 0.34 -14.37
C LYS A 60 0.54 0.02 -13.69
N ILE A 61 0.08 0.93 -12.83
CA ILE A 61 -1.17 0.76 -12.10
C ILE A 61 -2.19 1.80 -12.49
N VAL A 62 -3.46 1.45 -12.28
CA VAL A 62 -4.56 2.40 -12.27
C VAL A 62 -4.85 2.73 -10.81
N VAL A 63 -4.80 4.02 -10.48
CA VAL A 63 -5.15 4.49 -9.14
C VAL A 63 -6.65 4.75 -9.11
N GLU A 64 -7.34 4.09 -8.20
CA GLU A 64 -8.79 4.22 -8.07
C GLU A 64 -9.14 5.28 -7.02
N ARG A 65 -9.78 4.89 -5.93
CA ARG A 65 -10.19 5.83 -4.89
C ARG A 65 -9.32 5.73 -3.65
N LEU A 66 -9.30 6.79 -2.88
CA LEU A 66 -8.62 6.81 -1.58
C LEU A 66 -9.32 5.85 -0.62
N VAL A 67 -8.53 4.99 0.02
CA VAL A 67 -9.03 4.14 1.11
C VAL A 67 -9.02 4.94 2.40
N GLN A 68 -7.86 5.52 2.72
CA GLN A 68 -7.64 6.21 3.99
C GLN A 68 -6.36 7.01 3.93
N THR A 69 -6.32 8.14 4.64
CA THR A 69 -5.08 8.83 4.95
C THR A 69 -4.77 8.57 6.42
N VAL A 70 -3.62 7.98 6.67
CA VAL A 70 -3.17 7.62 8.01
C VAL A 70 -2.14 8.63 8.50
N ASP A 71 -2.33 9.15 9.71
CA ASP A 71 -1.31 9.90 10.42
C ASP A 71 -0.83 9.05 11.57
N PHE A 72 0.47 8.78 11.63
CA PHE A 72 1.04 7.89 12.62
C PHE A 72 2.36 8.44 13.15
N ASP A 73 2.50 8.48 14.47
CA ASP A 73 3.73 8.92 15.14
C ASP A 73 4.63 7.74 15.44
N TYR A 74 5.72 7.62 14.66
CA TYR A 74 6.83 6.75 15.00
C TYR A 74 7.76 7.50 15.97
N PRO A 75 8.65 6.80 16.69
CA PRO A 75 9.50 7.48 17.67
C PRO A 75 10.31 8.66 17.12
N LYS A 76 10.73 8.59 15.85
CA LYS A 76 11.63 9.59 15.26
C LYS A 76 10.97 10.50 14.23
N PHE A 77 9.73 10.22 13.83
CA PHE A 77 9.07 11.02 12.79
C PHE A 77 7.56 10.83 12.83
N HIS A 78 6.87 11.81 12.25
CA HIS A 78 5.45 11.74 12.00
C HIS A 78 5.23 11.31 10.54
N LEU A 79 4.45 10.25 10.34
CA LEU A 79 4.13 9.73 9.01
C LEU A 79 2.72 10.13 8.62
N THR A 80 2.57 10.68 7.41
CA THR A 80 1.26 10.82 6.76
C THR A 80 1.27 9.92 5.53
N MET A 81 0.37 8.95 5.49
CA MET A 81 0.33 7.93 4.42
C MET A 81 -1.02 7.95 3.73
N HIS A 82 -1.02 8.26 2.44
CA HIS A 82 -2.22 8.26 1.61
C HIS A 82 -2.34 6.92 0.90
N CYS A 83 -3.38 6.15 1.22
CA CYS A 83 -3.57 4.80 0.72
C CYS A 83 -4.70 4.75 -0.29
N PHE A 84 -4.42 4.24 -1.49
CA PHE A 84 -5.38 4.18 -2.59
C PHE A 84 -5.60 2.75 -3.06
N TRP A 85 -6.85 2.43 -3.38
CA TRP A 85 -7.15 1.23 -4.12
C TRP A 85 -6.52 1.33 -5.51
N CYS A 86 -5.87 0.24 -5.94
CA CYS A 86 -5.18 0.20 -7.23
C CYS A 86 -5.40 -1.13 -7.96
N LEU A 87 -5.33 -1.08 -9.27
CA LEU A 87 -5.33 -2.25 -10.15
C LEU A 87 -4.06 -2.26 -10.98
N VAL A 88 -3.58 -3.44 -11.32
CA VAL A 88 -2.47 -3.56 -12.28
C VAL A 88 -3.04 -3.33 -13.68
N GLU A 89 -2.49 -2.35 -14.40
CA GLU A 89 -2.83 -2.10 -15.79
C GLU A 89 -1.89 -2.84 -16.72
N ASN A 90 -0.57 -2.82 -16.40
CA ASN A 90 0.44 -3.46 -17.21
C ASN A 90 1.66 -3.76 -16.33
N GLY A 91 2.32 -4.88 -16.60
CA GLY A 91 3.50 -5.30 -15.84
C GLY A 91 3.23 -6.54 -15.03
N SER A 92 4.25 -7.00 -14.30
CA SER A 92 4.21 -8.30 -13.62
C SER A 92 4.57 -8.25 -12.14
N LEU A 93 4.49 -7.09 -11.50
CA LEU A 93 4.82 -6.91 -10.08
C LEU A 93 6.20 -7.52 -9.74
N THR A 94 7.23 -7.05 -10.43
CA THR A 94 8.60 -7.51 -10.26
C THR A 94 9.19 -6.95 -8.97
N LEU A 95 9.70 -7.81 -8.09
CA LEU A 95 10.32 -7.39 -6.84
C LEU A 95 11.76 -6.94 -7.09
N LYS A 96 12.08 -5.69 -6.78
CA LYS A 96 13.44 -5.14 -6.90
C LYS A 96 14.13 -4.98 -5.56
N GLU A 97 13.39 -4.50 -4.55
CA GLU A 97 13.97 -4.15 -3.25
C GLU A 97 13.31 -4.89 -2.09
N HIS A 98 12.31 -5.70 -2.35
CA HIS A 98 11.57 -6.39 -1.32
C HIS A 98 12.09 -7.82 -1.16
N GLU A 99 12.06 -8.30 0.08
CA GLU A 99 12.47 -9.66 0.44
C GLU A 99 11.47 -10.69 -0.06
N ALA A 100 10.19 -10.38 0.02
CA ALA A 100 9.12 -11.29 -0.39
C ALA A 100 7.85 -10.51 -0.73
N ALA A 101 6.90 -11.20 -1.33
CA ALA A 101 5.57 -10.65 -1.60
C ALA A 101 4.53 -11.75 -1.48
N ARG A 102 3.31 -11.34 -1.16
CA ARG A 102 2.17 -12.28 -1.05
C ARG A 102 0.89 -11.61 -1.52
N TRP A 103 0.05 -12.40 -2.15
CA TRP A 103 -1.36 -12.04 -2.35
C TRP A 103 -2.13 -12.58 -1.16
N LEU A 104 -2.90 -11.73 -0.48
CA LEU A 104 -3.61 -12.08 0.74
C LEU A 104 -5.10 -11.91 0.55
N SER A 105 -5.87 -12.94 0.92
CA SER A 105 -7.32 -12.81 1.05
C SER A 105 -7.63 -12.00 2.30
N LYS A 106 -8.87 -11.56 2.42
CA LYS A 106 -9.31 -10.79 3.59
C LYS A 106 -9.04 -11.54 4.90
N GLU A 107 -9.28 -12.86 4.90
CA GLU A 107 -9.07 -13.72 6.07
C GLU A 107 -7.60 -13.86 6.43
N GLN A 108 -6.69 -13.66 5.46
CA GLN A 108 -5.25 -13.78 5.68
C GLN A 108 -4.59 -12.48 6.13
N LEU A 109 -5.29 -11.36 6.07
CA LEU A 109 -4.69 -10.06 6.39
C LEU A 109 -4.10 -10.00 7.81
N GLU A 110 -4.69 -10.69 8.77
CA GLU A 110 -4.17 -10.71 10.14
C GLU A 110 -3.03 -11.72 10.34
N SER A 111 -2.72 -12.53 9.34
CA SER A 111 -1.76 -13.62 9.48
C SER A 111 -0.29 -13.20 9.36
N ILE A 112 -0.03 -11.96 9.00
CA ILE A 112 1.33 -11.46 8.79
C ILE A 112 1.61 -10.24 9.68
N ASP A 113 2.89 -9.95 9.84
CA ASP A 113 3.36 -8.91 10.75
C ASP A 113 3.50 -7.56 10.03
N TRP A 114 2.43 -6.81 10.02
CA TRP A 114 2.36 -5.50 9.37
C TRP A 114 3.15 -4.44 10.14
N LEU A 115 3.75 -3.51 9.40
CA LEU A 115 4.29 -2.30 10.02
C LEU A 115 3.14 -1.51 10.67
N PRO A 116 3.43 -0.78 11.77
CA PRO A 116 2.35 -0.14 12.56
C PRO A 116 1.38 0.73 11.78
N ALA A 117 1.88 1.61 10.91
CA ALA A 117 1.00 2.47 10.11
C ALA A 117 0.15 1.67 9.12
N ASP A 118 0.74 0.64 8.52
CA ASP A 118 0.02 -0.24 7.58
C ASP A 118 -1.07 -1.04 8.29
N LYS A 119 -0.83 -1.43 9.53
CA LYS A 119 -1.82 -2.15 10.33
C LYS A 119 -3.10 -1.33 10.54
N VAL A 120 -2.98 -0.02 10.63
CA VAL A 120 -4.16 0.87 10.73
C VAL A 120 -5.06 0.68 9.51
N VAL A 121 -4.45 0.64 8.31
CA VAL A 121 -5.20 0.43 7.06
C VAL A 121 -5.78 -0.98 7.01
N VAL A 122 -5.02 -1.98 7.44
CA VAL A 122 -5.49 -3.38 7.49
C VAL A 122 -6.74 -3.50 8.34
N ASP A 123 -6.76 -2.85 9.49
CA ASP A 123 -7.94 -2.87 10.37
C ASP A 123 -9.16 -2.26 9.68
N GLU A 124 -8.98 -1.19 8.91
CA GLU A 124 -10.05 -0.58 8.12
C GLU A 124 -10.54 -1.54 7.02
N LEU A 125 -9.61 -2.19 6.32
CA LEU A 125 -9.97 -3.14 5.26
C LEU A 125 -10.75 -4.34 5.80
N ILE A 126 -10.39 -4.82 6.97
CA ILE A 126 -11.09 -5.92 7.62
C ILE A 126 -12.50 -5.49 8.04
N ALA A 127 -12.65 -4.24 8.48
CA ALA A 127 -13.94 -3.71 8.90
C ALA A 127 -14.92 -3.49 7.74
N GLN A 128 -14.41 -3.34 6.51
CA GLN A 128 -15.28 -3.17 5.34
C GLN A 128 -15.95 -4.48 4.97
N SER A 129 -17.26 -4.44 4.73
CA SER A 129 -18.02 -5.63 4.35
C SER A 129 -17.73 -6.07 2.91
N SER A 130 -17.32 -5.14 2.07
CA SER A 130 -16.97 -5.40 0.68
C SER A 130 -15.90 -4.42 0.23
N TRP A 131 -14.97 -4.90 -0.62
CA TRP A 131 -13.94 -4.05 -1.20
C TRP A 131 -14.35 -3.47 -2.55
N VAL A 132 -15.52 -3.82 -3.05
CA VAL A 132 -16.07 -3.25 -4.25
C VAL A 132 -16.63 -1.86 -3.92
N ALA A 133 -16.31 -0.85 -4.74
CA ALA A 133 -16.83 0.50 -4.54
C ALA A 133 -18.36 0.47 -4.63
N GLU A 134 -19.02 1.28 -3.80
CA GLU A 134 -20.47 1.27 -3.70
C GLU A 134 -21.18 1.48 -5.04
N GLY A 135 -20.64 2.33 -5.91
CA GLY A 135 -21.17 2.55 -7.24
C GLY A 135 -20.91 1.45 -8.25
N ASP A 136 -20.05 0.48 -7.90
CA ASP A 136 -19.66 -0.63 -8.79
C ASP A 136 -20.52 -1.88 -8.56
N VAL A 137 -21.35 -1.86 -7.55
CA VAL A 137 -22.24 -2.98 -7.24
C VAL A 137 -23.46 -2.89 -8.12
N VAL A 138 -23.67 -3.89 -8.91
CA VAL A 138 -24.77 -3.95 -9.85
C VAL A 138 -25.87 -4.88 -9.36
#